data_3fb37a16f8b645e86d29254896965bb6
#
_entry.id   3fb37a16f8b645e86d29254896965bb6
#
_cell.length_a   1.000
_cell.length_b   1.000
_cell.length_c   1.000
_cell.angle_alpha   90.00
_cell.angle_beta   90.00
_cell.angle_gamma   90.00
#
_symmetry.space_group_name_H-M   'P 1'
#
loop_
_entity.id
_entity.type
_entity.pdbx_description
1 polymer ?
#
loop_
_entity_poly.entity_id
_entity_poly.type
_entity_poly.pdbx_seq_one_letter_code
_entity_poly.pdbx_strand_id
1 'polypeptide(L)'
;MSRSTMLERAGKAASGFESSTTAPVMVRIWNLHKSYGRTEVLKGIDLTVHRGEVVTVIGPSGSGKSTLLSCINFLEPFDSGEITVDGEPVGWVTAAGGRLRMSEQQLNLMRQRIGIVFQQFNLFPHLTVLQNVIEAPIQVKGLAREQAIAIAREQLARVGLRAKENAYPSELSGGQQQRVAIARSLAMDPKVMLLDEITSALDPELVGEVLSAMRALAEAGMTMIIVTHEMAFARDVSDRVVFMDEGSIVEQGAPDVLLTNPTHERTRAFLRRVIERTEIQSETANARE
;
A
#
# COMPACT_ATOMS: atom_id res chain seq x y z
N MET A 1 -6.66 15.24 46.33
CA MET A 1 -7.44 14.53 45.28
C MET A 1 -6.45 14.01 44.26
N SER A 2 -6.41 12.70 44.12
CA SER A 2 -5.29 11.92 43.59
C SER A 2 -5.21 11.90 42.07
N ARG A 3 -3.95 11.92 41.55
CA ARG A 3 -3.58 11.80 40.11
C ARG A 3 -4.00 10.49 39.43
N SER A 4 -4.69 9.60 40.17
CA SER A 4 -5.11 8.27 39.71
C SER A 4 -6.39 8.27 38.85
N THR A 5 -7.21 9.34 38.89
CA THR A 5 -8.54 9.36 38.25
C THR A 5 -8.56 9.91 36.84
N MET A 6 -7.42 10.43 36.32
CA MET A 6 -7.30 10.95 34.94
C MET A 6 -6.79 9.92 33.91
N LEU A 7 -6.19 8.82 34.36
CA LEU A 7 -5.68 7.76 33.48
C LEU A 7 -6.73 6.70 33.10
N GLU A 8 -7.85 6.65 33.82
CA GLU A 8 -8.93 5.66 33.55
C GLU A 8 -9.97 6.12 32.50
N ARG A 9 -9.97 7.38 32.08
CA ARG A 9 -10.94 7.89 31.08
C ARG A 9 -10.47 7.90 29.65
N ALA A 10 -9.18 7.67 29.39
CA ALA A 10 -8.62 7.59 28.04
C ALA A 10 -8.62 6.16 27.43
N GLY A 11 -9.10 5.16 28.16
CA GLY A 11 -9.02 3.74 27.80
C GLY A 11 -10.29 3.12 27.19
N LYS A 12 -11.25 3.89 26.67
CA LYS A 12 -12.55 3.32 26.27
C LYS A 12 -13.11 3.79 24.92
N ALA A 13 -12.26 3.89 23.91
CA ALA A 13 -12.69 4.14 22.53
C ALA A 13 -11.80 3.47 21.48
N ALA A 14 -11.26 2.31 21.76
CA ALA A 14 -10.57 1.44 20.78
C ALA A 14 -10.95 -0.01 21.10
N SER A 15 -12.23 -0.37 20.96
CA SER A 15 -12.67 -1.75 20.96
C SER A 15 -12.63 -2.21 19.50
N GLY A 16 -11.57 -2.79 19.01
CA GLY A 16 -11.05 -4.09 19.30
C GLY A 16 -11.40 -5.01 18.15
N PHE A 17 -10.68 -4.94 16.98
CA PHE A 17 -10.44 -6.12 16.19
C PHE A 17 -9.03 -6.62 16.60
N GLU A 18 -8.97 -7.35 17.72
CA GLU A 18 -7.80 -8.16 18.02
C GLU A 18 -7.82 -9.34 17.05
N SER A 19 -7.10 -9.18 15.95
CA SER A 19 -6.72 -10.29 15.08
C SER A 19 -5.98 -11.30 15.96
N SER A 20 -6.54 -12.50 16.11
CA SER A 20 -5.91 -13.63 16.79
C SER A 20 -4.72 -14.20 15.99
N THR A 21 -4.10 -13.40 15.15
CA THR A 21 -2.98 -13.79 14.30
C THR A 21 -1.72 -13.87 15.14
N THR A 22 -1.18 -15.07 15.30
CA THR A 22 0.11 -15.34 15.95
C THR A 22 1.31 -14.87 15.11
N ALA A 23 1.07 -14.38 13.87
CA ALA A 23 2.10 -13.91 12.98
C ALA A 23 2.77 -12.63 13.52
N PRO A 24 4.10 -12.46 13.34
CA PRO A 24 4.81 -11.29 13.81
C PRO A 24 4.32 -10.01 13.12
N VAL A 25 4.40 -8.90 13.84
CA VAL A 25 4.05 -7.58 13.31
C VAL A 25 5.05 -7.18 12.22
N MET A 26 4.55 -6.83 11.04
CA MET A 26 5.34 -6.36 9.90
C MET A 26 5.36 -4.84 9.81
N VAL A 27 4.18 -4.20 9.92
CA VAL A 27 4.07 -2.74 9.95
C VAL A 27 3.29 -2.35 11.19
N ARG A 28 3.83 -1.42 11.97
CA ARG A 28 3.12 -0.79 13.09
C ARG A 28 3.12 0.71 12.92
N ILE A 29 1.95 1.29 12.97
CA ILE A 29 1.71 2.72 12.97
C ILE A 29 1.02 3.06 14.28
N TRP A 30 1.56 4.05 14.99
CA TRP A 30 1.01 4.48 16.27
C TRP A 30 0.85 5.99 16.31
N ASN A 31 -0.38 6.45 16.54
CA ASN A 31 -0.77 7.84 16.69
C ASN A 31 -0.14 8.77 15.61
N LEU A 32 -0.27 8.38 14.35
CA LEU A 32 0.38 9.06 13.22
C LEU A 32 -0.38 10.32 12.84
N HIS A 33 0.32 11.44 12.81
CA HIS A 33 -0.20 12.73 12.38
C HIS A 33 0.61 13.31 11.21
N LYS A 34 -0.09 13.87 10.24
CA LYS A 34 0.52 14.57 9.10
C LYS A 34 -0.32 15.75 8.67
N SER A 35 0.33 16.91 8.50
CA SER A 35 -0.29 18.13 8.01
C SER A 35 0.42 18.66 6.78
N TYR A 36 -0.31 19.35 5.92
CA TYR A 36 0.21 20.18 4.84
C TYR A 36 -0.22 21.63 5.10
N GLY A 37 0.74 22.45 5.52
CA GLY A 37 0.46 23.81 5.97
C GLY A 37 -0.46 23.82 7.20
N ARG A 38 -1.69 24.33 7.05
CA ARG A 38 -2.67 24.37 8.15
C ARG A 38 -3.68 23.22 8.11
N THR A 39 -3.61 22.35 7.12
CA THR A 39 -4.58 21.25 6.94
C THR A 39 -3.98 19.97 7.47
N GLU A 40 -4.54 19.43 8.54
CA GLU A 40 -4.19 18.11 9.07
C GLU A 40 -4.89 17.04 8.23
N VAL A 41 -4.07 16.19 7.59
CA VAL A 41 -4.52 15.14 6.66
C VAL A 41 -4.56 13.77 7.31
N LEU A 42 -3.65 13.46 8.23
CA LEU A 42 -3.70 12.27 9.08
C LEU A 42 -3.83 12.69 10.53
N LYS A 43 -4.84 12.14 11.23
CA LYS A 43 -5.31 12.61 12.53
C LYS A 43 -5.25 11.48 13.56
N GLY A 44 -4.04 11.03 13.92
CA GLY A 44 -3.86 9.98 14.91
C GLY A 44 -4.21 8.59 14.36
N ILE A 45 -3.55 8.18 13.27
CA ILE A 45 -3.74 6.85 12.68
C ILE A 45 -3.03 5.80 13.52
N ASP A 46 -3.77 4.78 13.93
CA ASP A 46 -3.27 3.55 14.53
C ASP A 46 -3.57 2.37 13.61
N LEU A 47 -2.53 1.67 13.15
CA LEU A 47 -2.66 0.51 12.27
C LEU A 47 -1.53 -0.48 12.53
N THR A 48 -1.88 -1.76 12.71
CA THR A 48 -0.91 -2.86 12.79
C THR A 48 -1.17 -3.81 11.64
N VAL A 49 -0.14 -4.20 10.90
CA VAL A 49 -0.20 -5.19 9.81
C VAL A 49 0.77 -6.32 10.15
N HIS A 50 0.29 -7.56 10.06
CA HIS A 50 1.07 -8.75 10.36
C HIS A 50 1.79 -9.29 9.10
N ARG A 51 2.81 -10.09 9.32
CA ARG A 51 3.55 -10.74 8.22
C ARG A 51 2.61 -11.63 7.40
N GLY A 52 2.64 -11.44 6.07
CA GLY A 52 1.77 -12.16 5.13
C GLY A 52 0.35 -11.61 5.06
N GLU A 53 -0.02 -10.63 5.89
CA GLU A 53 -1.36 -10.02 5.87
C GLU A 53 -1.50 -9.07 4.68
N VAL A 54 -2.64 -9.15 4.01
CA VAL A 54 -3.09 -8.20 2.98
C VAL A 54 -4.14 -7.29 3.57
N VAL A 55 -3.77 -6.02 3.77
CA VAL A 55 -4.68 -4.98 4.26
C VAL A 55 -5.07 -4.05 3.12
N THR A 56 -6.37 -3.96 2.84
CA THR A 56 -6.87 -3.00 1.86
C THR A 56 -7.44 -1.76 2.55
N VAL A 57 -6.99 -0.59 2.13
CA VAL A 57 -7.45 0.71 2.61
C VAL A 57 -8.40 1.32 1.59
N ILE A 58 -9.64 1.55 1.98
CA ILE A 58 -10.68 2.17 1.16
C ILE A 58 -11.14 3.49 1.78
N GLY A 59 -11.81 4.33 1.00
CA GLY A 59 -12.36 5.60 1.47
C GLY A 59 -12.45 6.64 0.36
N PRO A 60 -13.13 7.78 0.61
CA PRO A 60 -13.28 8.84 -0.37
C PRO A 60 -11.94 9.47 -0.77
N SER A 61 -11.91 10.15 -1.93
CA SER A 61 -10.76 10.95 -2.33
C SER A 61 -10.51 12.04 -1.29
N GLY A 62 -9.23 12.27 -0.97
CA GLY A 62 -8.83 13.22 0.06
C GLY A 62 -8.91 12.70 1.51
N SER A 63 -9.28 11.44 1.76
CA SER A 63 -9.30 10.87 3.11
C SER A 63 -7.93 10.58 3.73
N GLY A 64 -6.83 10.75 2.97
CA GLY A 64 -5.47 10.58 3.47
C GLY A 64 -4.79 9.26 3.10
N LYS A 65 -5.41 8.37 2.31
CA LYS A 65 -4.89 7.02 1.96
C LYS A 65 -3.49 7.04 1.33
N SER A 66 -3.30 7.81 0.25
CA SER A 66 -1.99 7.94 -0.42
C SER A 66 -0.96 8.63 0.47
N THR A 67 -1.39 9.59 1.31
CA THR A 67 -0.53 10.22 2.31
C THR A 67 -0.06 9.20 3.36
N LEU A 68 -0.93 8.29 3.80
CA LEU A 68 -0.58 7.20 4.71
C LEU A 68 0.52 6.32 4.10
N LEU A 69 0.35 5.86 2.84
CA LEU A 69 1.36 5.06 2.15
C LEU A 69 2.69 5.82 2.01
N SER A 70 2.62 7.11 1.65
CA SER A 70 3.80 7.97 1.52
C SER A 70 4.54 8.16 2.84
N CYS A 71 3.82 8.22 3.97
CA CYS A 71 4.42 8.26 5.31
C CYS A 71 5.10 6.94 5.68
N ILE A 72 4.50 5.78 5.34
CA ILE A 72 5.08 4.46 5.62
C ILE A 72 6.42 4.28 4.89
N ASN A 73 6.56 4.78 3.66
CA ASN A 73 7.83 4.76 2.91
C ASN A 73 8.70 6.00 3.17
N PHE A 74 8.27 6.90 4.04
CA PHE A 74 8.93 8.17 4.34
C PHE A 74 9.29 9.00 3.09
N LEU A 75 8.45 8.93 2.06
CA LEU A 75 8.45 9.90 0.95
C LEU A 75 7.89 11.24 1.43
N GLU A 76 6.89 11.18 2.33
CA GLU A 76 6.37 12.31 3.07
C GLU A 76 6.73 12.16 4.55
N PRO A 77 7.56 13.06 5.12
CA PRO A 77 7.82 13.08 6.54
C PRO A 77 6.53 13.37 7.32
N PHE A 78 6.26 12.59 8.34
CA PHE A 78 5.13 12.79 9.24
C PHE A 78 5.52 13.67 10.45
N ASP A 79 4.52 14.36 11.03
CA ASP A 79 4.73 15.39 12.04
C ASP A 79 4.92 14.76 13.44
N SER A 80 4.08 13.79 13.79
CA SER A 80 4.16 13.05 15.06
C SER A 80 3.67 11.62 14.93
N GLY A 81 3.85 10.82 15.97
CA GLY A 81 3.56 9.39 15.96
C GLY A 81 4.80 8.57 15.60
N GLU A 82 4.62 7.27 15.44
CA GLU A 82 5.68 6.32 15.16
C GLU A 82 5.25 5.35 14.05
N ILE A 83 6.20 4.98 13.20
CA ILE A 83 6.04 3.90 12.22
C ILE A 83 7.24 2.96 12.38
N THR A 84 6.97 1.65 12.43
CA THR A 84 8.01 0.63 12.32
C THR A 84 7.67 -0.36 11.22
N VAL A 85 8.70 -0.87 10.53
CA VAL A 85 8.59 -1.93 9.53
C VAL A 85 9.59 -3.03 9.89
N ASP A 86 9.09 -4.25 10.08
CA ASP A 86 9.86 -5.42 10.56
C ASP A 86 10.65 -5.10 11.85
N GLY A 87 10.02 -4.35 12.77
CA GLY A 87 10.59 -3.90 14.05
C GLY A 87 11.53 -2.69 13.96
N GLU A 88 11.91 -2.24 12.78
CA GLU A 88 12.82 -1.12 12.57
C GLU A 88 12.05 0.20 12.39
N PRO A 89 12.50 1.31 12.98
CA PRO A 89 11.83 2.60 12.86
C PRO A 89 11.90 3.14 11.44
N VAL A 90 10.90 3.95 11.07
CA VAL A 90 10.79 4.61 9.77
C VAL A 90 11.02 6.11 9.93
N GLY A 91 12.03 6.63 9.25
CA GLY A 91 12.28 8.05 9.06
C GLY A 91 12.86 8.79 10.27
N TRP A 92 12.54 8.34 11.48
CA TRP A 92 12.95 8.99 12.71
C TRP A 92 13.58 7.99 13.69
N VAL A 93 14.59 8.43 14.42
CA VAL A 93 15.22 7.67 15.50
C VAL A 93 15.16 8.45 16.80
N THR A 94 15.01 7.75 17.93
CA THR A 94 15.07 8.36 19.25
C THR A 94 16.54 8.47 19.69
N ALA A 95 16.94 9.66 20.09
CA ALA A 95 18.28 9.94 20.62
C ALA A 95 18.16 10.68 21.96
N ALA A 96 19.26 10.83 22.69
CA ALA A 96 19.28 11.45 24.02
C ALA A 96 18.75 12.89 24.07
N GLY A 97 18.62 13.57 22.92
CA GLY A 97 18.06 14.92 22.78
C GLY A 97 16.66 14.99 22.16
N GLY A 98 15.99 13.86 21.93
CA GLY A 98 14.68 13.81 21.30
C GLY A 98 14.67 13.01 20.00
N ARG A 99 13.71 13.31 19.13
CA ARG A 99 13.49 12.65 17.83
C ARG A 99 14.41 13.29 16.76
N LEU A 100 15.23 12.48 16.10
CA LEU A 100 16.11 12.89 15.02
C LEU A 100 15.71 12.24 13.71
N ARG A 101 15.76 13.01 12.61
CA ARG A 101 15.57 12.46 11.27
C ARG A 101 16.75 11.54 10.91
N MET A 102 16.44 10.40 10.32
CA MET A 102 17.45 9.50 9.76
C MET A 102 18.29 10.21 8.68
N SER A 103 19.56 9.86 8.59
CA SER A 103 20.39 10.26 7.46
C SER A 103 19.88 9.66 6.15
N GLU A 104 20.27 10.26 5.00
CA GLU A 104 19.85 9.73 3.69
C GLU A 104 20.33 8.28 3.46
N GLN A 105 21.49 7.90 4.01
CA GLN A 105 21.96 6.51 3.94
C GLN A 105 21.05 5.56 4.72
N GLN A 106 20.63 5.95 5.92
CA GLN A 106 19.68 5.16 6.73
C GLN A 106 18.31 5.07 6.05
N LEU A 107 17.82 6.18 5.49
CA LEU A 107 16.56 6.20 4.73
C LEU A 107 16.62 5.29 3.51
N ASN A 108 17.73 5.28 2.78
CA ASN A 108 17.88 4.41 1.62
C ASN A 108 17.90 2.92 2.02
N LEU A 109 18.55 2.56 3.12
CA LEU A 109 18.53 1.18 3.66
C LEU A 109 17.12 0.78 4.12
N MET A 110 16.41 1.68 4.80
CA MET A 110 15.03 1.46 5.22
C MET A 110 14.11 1.24 4.03
N ARG A 111 14.18 2.11 3.00
CA ARG A 111 13.35 2.02 1.79
C ARG A 111 13.58 0.75 0.97
N GLN A 112 14.75 0.11 1.06
CA GLN A 112 14.97 -1.19 0.42
C GLN A 112 14.03 -2.28 0.91
N ARG A 113 13.52 -2.15 2.16
CA ARG A 113 12.59 -3.11 2.77
C ARG A 113 11.12 -2.85 2.41
N ILE A 114 10.83 -1.70 1.81
CA ILE A 114 9.48 -1.24 1.52
C ILE A 114 9.34 -1.03 0.02
N GLY A 115 8.64 -1.93 -0.64
CA GLY A 115 8.26 -1.74 -2.03
C GLY A 115 7.09 -0.76 -2.13
N ILE A 116 7.11 0.12 -3.12
CA ILE A 116 5.97 0.99 -3.42
C ILE A 116 5.71 1.02 -4.91
N VAL A 117 4.44 0.94 -5.27
CA VAL A 117 3.96 1.07 -6.65
C VAL A 117 2.85 2.11 -6.66
N PHE A 118 2.96 3.08 -7.54
CA PHE A 118 2.03 4.20 -7.67
C PHE A 118 1.03 3.98 -8.80
N GLN A 119 -0.02 4.78 -8.81
CA GLN A 119 -0.99 4.86 -9.90
C GLN A 119 -0.34 5.15 -11.25
N GLN A 120 0.65 6.05 -11.28
CA GLN A 120 1.51 6.26 -12.44
C GLN A 120 2.62 5.22 -12.43
N PHE A 121 2.90 4.62 -13.59
CA PHE A 121 3.85 3.50 -13.72
C PHE A 121 5.30 3.91 -13.37
N ASN A 122 5.66 5.18 -13.61
CA ASN A 122 6.97 5.77 -13.31
C ASN A 122 8.15 4.94 -13.86
N LEU A 123 7.97 4.30 -15.03
CA LEU A 123 9.04 3.61 -15.71
C LEU A 123 10.00 4.61 -16.35
N PHE A 124 11.27 4.27 -16.40
CA PHE A 124 12.27 5.02 -17.15
C PHE A 124 12.05 4.80 -18.64
N PRO A 125 11.60 5.80 -19.43
CA PRO A 125 11.16 5.60 -20.81
C PRO A 125 12.31 5.26 -21.77
N HIS A 126 13.54 5.60 -21.42
CA HIS A 126 14.76 5.36 -22.19
C HIS A 126 15.42 4.01 -21.86
N LEU A 127 14.89 3.25 -20.90
CA LEU A 127 15.37 1.93 -20.52
C LEU A 127 14.38 0.85 -20.96
N THR A 128 14.92 -0.31 -21.35
CA THR A 128 14.08 -1.49 -21.61
C THR A 128 13.40 -1.98 -20.32
N VAL A 129 12.43 -2.90 -20.44
CA VAL A 129 11.78 -3.56 -19.33
C VAL A 129 12.79 -4.19 -18.38
N LEU A 130 13.73 -4.98 -18.92
CA LEU A 130 14.79 -5.60 -18.12
C LEU A 130 15.64 -4.55 -17.41
N GLN A 131 16.06 -3.50 -18.11
CA GLN A 131 16.87 -2.41 -17.54
C GLN A 131 16.13 -1.67 -16.41
N ASN A 132 14.82 -1.41 -16.57
CA ASN A 132 13.99 -0.82 -15.51
C ASN A 132 13.98 -1.66 -14.23
N VAL A 133 14.01 -2.98 -14.36
CA VAL A 133 13.93 -3.89 -13.20
C VAL A 133 15.30 -4.11 -12.56
N ILE A 134 16.40 -4.15 -13.30
CA ILE A 134 17.74 -4.40 -12.74
C ILE A 134 18.40 -3.14 -12.14
N GLU A 135 17.92 -1.95 -12.47
CA GLU A 135 18.57 -0.69 -12.08
C GLU A 135 18.76 -0.58 -10.58
N ALA A 136 17.67 -0.73 -9.80
CA ALA A 136 17.77 -0.62 -8.35
C ALA A 136 18.57 -1.77 -7.69
N PRO A 137 18.44 -3.03 -8.05
CA PRO A 137 19.31 -4.10 -7.57
C PRO A 137 20.81 -3.82 -7.78
N ILE A 138 21.20 -3.24 -8.92
CA ILE A 138 22.60 -2.90 -9.19
C ILE A 138 23.02 -1.65 -8.40
N GLN A 139 22.29 -0.54 -8.53
CA GLN A 139 22.70 0.76 -7.99
C GLN A 139 22.54 0.87 -6.47
N VAL A 140 21.54 0.21 -5.92
CA VAL A 140 21.18 0.37 -4.50
C VAL A 140 21.67 -0.81 -3.65
N LYS A 141 21.52 -2.06 -4.15
CA LYS A 141 22.01 -3.26 -3.44
C LYS A 141 23.45 -3.64 -3.81
N GLY A 142 24.02 -3.03 -4.86
CA GLY A 142 25.38 -3.34 -5.32
C GLY A 142 25.54 -4.74 -5.90
N LEU A 143 24.44 -5.36 -6.41
CA LEU A 143 24.48 -6.69 -6.97
C LEU A 143 25.26 -6.70 -8.29
N ALA A 144 25.95 -7.81 -8.57
CA ALA A 144 26.53 -8.05 -9.88
C ALA A 144 25.42 -8.09 -10.95
N ARG A 145 25.73 -7.60 -12.15
CA ARG A 145 24.75 -7.46 -13.25
C ARG A 145 24.05 -8.78 -13.58
N GLU A 146 24.80 -9.87 -13.58
CA GLU A 146 24.28 -11.22 -13.87
C GLU A 146 23.26 -11.68 -12.82
N GLN A 147 23.53 -11.40 -11.54
CA GLN A 147 22.61 -11.68 -10.45
C GLN A 147 21.33 -10.83 -10.55
N ALA A 148 21.48 -9.52 -10.83
CA ALA A 148 20.36 -8.63 -11.04
C ALA A 148 19.48 -9.06 -12.21
N ILE A 149 20.08 -9.51 -13.33
CA ILE A 149 19.36 -10.05 -14.49
C ILE A 149 18.60 -11.33 -14.11
N ALA A 150 19.18 -12.23 -13.35
CA ALA A 150 18.50 -13.46 -12.94
C ALA A 150 17.27 -13.14 -12.08
N ILE A 151 17.41 -12.25 -11.09
CA ILE A 151 16.31 -11.77 -10.24
C ILE A 151 15.23 -11.09 -11.08
N ALA A 152 15.62 -10.15 -11.95
CA ALA A 152 14.67 -9.42 -12.78
C ALA A 152 13.85 -10.36 -13.68
N ARG A 153 14.50 -11.36 -14.25
CA ARG A 153 13.85 -12.35 -15.09
C ARG A 153 12.85 -13.22 -14.31
N GLU A 154 13.16 -13.55 -13.07
CA GLU A 154 12.23 -14.24 -12.18
C GLU A 154 11.02 -13.35 -11.88
N GLN A 155 11.22 -12.07 -11.49
CA GLN A 155 10.11 -11.19 -11.17
C GLN A 155 9.24 -10.88 -12.40
N LEU A 156 9.85 -10.70 -13.57
CA LEU A 156 9.11 -10.54 -14.83
C LEU A 156 8.29 -11.79 -15.18
N ALA A 157 8.79 -12.98 -14.89
CA ALA A 157 8.02 -14.21 -15.07
C ALA A 157 6.80 -14.27 -14.13
N ARG A 158 6.95 -13.87 -12.85
CA ARG A 158 5.85 -13.80 -11.86
C ARG A 158 4.70 -12.90 -12.32
N VAL A 159 5.00 -11.82 -13.05
CA VAL A 159 3.99 -10.90 -13.58
C VAL A 159 3.62 -11.18 -15.05
N GLY A 160 4.06 -12.32 -15.62
CA GLY A 160 3.72 -12.75 -16.98
C GLY A 160 4.38 -11.94 -18.11
N LEU A 161 5.51 -11.26 -17.85
CA LEU A 161 6.16 -10.36 -18.81
C LEU A 161 7.58 -10.79 -19.23
N ARG A 162 7.94 -12.05 -19.00
CA ARG A 162 9.27 -12.59 -19.33
C ARG A 162 9.62 -12.39 -20.81
N ALA A 163 8.67 -12.58 -21.72
CA ALA A 163 8.86 -12.42 -23.16
C ALA A 163 9.04 -10.96 -23.62
N LYS A 164 8.75 -9.98 -22.75
CA LYS A 164 8.83 -8.54 -23.03
C LYS A 164 10.09 -7.88 -22.46
N GLU A 165 11.10 -8.65 -22.00
CA GLU A 165 12.27 -8.10 -21.30
C GLU A 165 13.07 -7.07 -22.12
N ASN A 166 13.04 -7.15 -23.45
CA ASN A 166 13.76 -6.23 -24.34
C ASN A 166 12.89 -5.08 -24.89
N ALA A 167 11.59 -5.09 -24.63
CA ALA A 167 10.69 -4.01 -25.04
C ALA A 167 10.95 -2.71 -24.25
N TYR A 168 10.63 -1.57 -24.84
CA TYR A 168 10.60 -0.28 -24.14
C TYR A 168 9.19 0.00 -23.57
N PRO A 169 9.06 0.88 -22.55
CA PRO A 169 7.75 1.23 -21.99
C PRO A 169 6.73 1.68 -23.02
N SER A 170 7.15 2.40 -24.06
CA SER A 170 6.28 2.86 -25.16
C SER A 170 5.67 1.74 -26.01
N GLU A 171 6.23 0.53 -25.94
CA GLU A 171 5.77 -0.67 -26.67
C GLU A 171 4.83 -1.55 -25.82
N LEU A 172 4.47 -1.09 -24.61
CA LEU A 172 3.66 -1.80 -23.64
C LEU A 172 2.31 -1.15 -23.44
N SER A 173 1.26 -1.96 -23.24
CA SER A 173 -0.01 -1.48 -22.73
C SER A 173 0.13 -0.92 -21.30
N GLY A 174 -0.83 -0.10 -20.84
CA GLY A 174 -0.83 0.43 -19.48
C GLY A 174 -0.74 -0.68 -18.42
N GLY A 175 -1.52 -1.76 -18.57
CA GLY A 175 -1.48 -2.91 -17.66
C GLY A 175 -0.14 -3.64 -17.67
N GLN A 176 0.52 -3.72 -18.84
CA GLN A 176 1.88 -4.26 -18.94
C GLN A 176 2.89 -3.36 -18.23
N GLN A 177 2.81 -2.04 -18.42
CA GLN A 177 3.68 -1.07 -17.74
C GLN A 177 3.53 -1.17 -16.22
N GLN A 178 2.29 -1.30 -15.72
CA GLN A 178 2.02 -1.45 -14.29
C GLN A 178 2.63 -2.75 -13.74
N ARG A 179 2.50 -3.85 -14.47
CA ARG A 179 3.13 -5.12 -14.07
C ARG A 179 4.66 -5.05 -14.08
N VAL A 180 5.28 -4.28 -14.99
CA VAL A 180 6.72 -3.98 -14.92
C VAL A 180 7.07 -3.19 -13.67
N ALA A 181 6.27 -2.19 -13.28
CA ALA A 181 6.48 -1.42 -12.06
C ALA A 181 6.40 -2.30 -10.80
N ILE A 182 5.46 -3.26 -10.77
CA ILE A 182 5.38 -4.28 -9.72
C ILE A 182 6.64 -5.15 -9.70
N ALA A 183 7.06 -5.69 -10.85
CA ALA A 183 8.27 -6.52 -10.96
C ALA A 183 9.54 -5.76 -10.52
N ARG A 184 9.65 -4.47 -10.88
CA ARG A 184 10.74 -3.59 -10.44
C ARG A 184 10.80 -3.45 -8.92
N SER A 185 9.64 -3.28 -8.28
CA SER A 185 9.56 -3.20 -6.83
C SER A 185 9.92 -4.54 -6.17
N LEU A 186 9.43 -5.66 -6.70
CA LEU A 186 9.72 -7.01 -6.21
C LEU A 186 11.20 -7.40 -6.34
N ALA A 187 11.91 -6.88 -7.35
CA ALA A 187 13.34 -7.16 -7.55
C ALA A 187 14.22 -6.64 -6.40
N MET A 188 13.69 -5.74 -5.57
CA MET A 188 14.32 -5.29 -4.34
C MET A 188 14.07 -6.22 -3.14
N ASP A 189 13.34 -7.33 -3.30
CA ASP A 189 12.99 -8.27 -2.22
C ASP A 189 12.44 -7.55 -0.97
N PRO A 190 11.35 -6.77 -1.12
CA PRO A 190 10.81 -5.98 -0.03
C PRO A 190 10.10 -6.85 1.01
N LYS A 191 10.03 -6.39 2.26
CA LYS A 191 9.29 -7.03 3.35
C LYS A 191 7.80 -6.73 3.30
N VAL A 192 7.44 -5.58 2.74
CA VAL A 192 6.05 -5.13 2.54
C VAL A 192 5.94 -4.39 1.21
N MET A 193 4.82 -4.61 0.51
CA MET A 193 4.45 -3.88 -0.71
C MET A 193 3.34 -2.87 -0.41
N LEU A 194 3.56 -1.63 -0.78
CA LEU A 194 2.58 -0.54 -0.74
C LEU A 194 2.09 -0.29 -2.16
N LEU A 195 0.78 -0.30 -2.36
CA LEU A 195 0.16 -0.26 -3.68
C LEU A 195 -0.90 0.83 -3.68
N ASP A 196 -0.64 1.93 -4.38
CA ASP A 196 -1.49 3.12 -4.37
C ASP A 196 -2.28 3.24 -5.68
N GLU A 197 -3.55 2.84 -5.65
CA GLU A 197 -4.52 2.96 -6.75
C GLU A 197 -3.98 2.46 -8.11
N ILE A 198 -3.28 1.33 -8.12
CA ILE A 198 -2.50 0.84 -9.27
C ILE A 198 -3.32 0.45 -10.51
N THR A 199 -4.65 0.45 -10.41
CA THR A 199 -5.56 0.18 -11.54
C THR A 199 -6.26 1.42 -12.06
N SER A 200 -6.23 2.54 -11.33
CA SER A 200 -7.05 3.73 -11.62
C SER A 200 -6.66 4.46 -12.92
N ALA A 201 -5.46 4.22 -13.44
CA ALA A 201 -4.97 4.81 -14.70
C ALA A 201 -5.09 3.83 -15.90
N LEU A 202 -5.76 2.69 -15.72
CA LEU A 202 -5.87 1.63 -16.72
C LEU A 202 -7.25 1.60 -17.37
N ASP A 203 -7.27 1.19 -18.63
CA ASP A 203 -8.51 0.80 -19.28
C ASP A 203 -9.12 -0.42 -18.57
N PRO A 204 -10.46 -0.51 -18.45
CA PRO A 204 -11.13 -1.60 -17.73
C PRO A 204 -10.72 -3.01 -18.16
N GLU A 205 -10.45 -3.21 -19.46
CA GLU A 205 -10.00 -4.49 -20.03
C GLU A 205 -8.64 -4.93 -19.51
N LEU A 206 -7.78 -3.99 -19.09
CA LEU A 206 -6.42 -4.25 -18.62
C LEU A 206 -6.32 -4.43 -17.10
N VAL A 207 -7.35 -4.05 -16.35
CA VAL A 207 -7.41 -4.14 -14.88
C VAL A 207 -7.24 -5.58 -14.41
N GLY A 208 -7.93 -6.51 -15.06
CA GLY A 208 -7.93 -7.94 -14.68
C GLY A 208 -6.55 -8.58 -14.63
N GLU A 209 -5.66 -8.23 -15.56
CA GLU A 209 -4.29 -8.77 -15.61
C GLU A 209 -3.45 -8.29 -14.42
N VAL A 210 -3.59 -7.01 -14.02
CA VAL A 210 -2.87 -6.43 -12.87
C VAL A 210 -3.40 -7.03 -11.57
N LEU A 211 -4.72 -7.12 -11.41
CA LEU A 211 -5.34 -7.73 -10.23
C LEU A 211 -4.99 -9.22 -10.08
N SER A 212 -4.86 -9.95 -11.19
CA SER A 212 -4.40 -11.35 -11.19
C SER A 212 -2.96 -11.48 -10.68
N ALA A 213 -2.04 -10.59 -11.12
CA ALA A 213 -0.68 -10.56 -10.61
C ALA A 213 -0.64 -10.27 -9.10
N MET A 214 -1.49 -9.35 -8.63
CA MET A 214 -1.62 -9.02 -7.21
C MET A 214 -2.13 -10.20 -6.38
N ARG A 215 -3.15 -10.93 -6.88
CA ARG A 215 -3.67 -12.14 -6.22
C ARG A 215 -2.58 -13.19 -6.07
N ALA A 216 -1.78 -13.44 -7.11
CA ALA A 216 -0.67 -14.36 -7.03
C ALA A 216 0.39 -13.96 -5.97
N LEU A 217 0.63 -12.67 -5.75
CA LEU A 217 1.53 -12.19 -4.70
C LEU A 217 0.94 -12.40 -3.30
N ALA A 218 -0.38 -12.19 -3.12
CA ALA A 218 -1.08 -12.47 -1.87
C ALA A 218 -1.00 -13.97 -1.52
N GLU A 219 -1.31 -14.84 -2.48
CA GLU A 219 -1.22 -16.30 -2.33
C GLU A 219 0.21 -16.77 -2.01
N ALA A 220 1.22 -16.05 -2.50
CA ALA A 220 2.63 -16.30 -2.17
C ALA A 220 3.03 -15.79 -0.77
N GLY A 221 2.12 -15.23 0.01
CA GLY A 221 2.35 -14.74 1.38
C GLY A 221 3.05 -13.37 1.45
N MET A 222 2.98 -12.55 0.40
CA MET A 222 3.51 -11.18 0.44
C MET A 222 2.67 -10.30 1.35
N THR A 223 3.31 -9.62 2.31
CA THR A 223 2.65 -8.59 3.11
C THR A 223 2.33 -7.38 2.24
N MET A 224 1.08 -6.94 2.20
CA MET A 224 0.67 -5.84 1.33
C MET A 224 -0.27 -4.85 2.04
N ILE A 225 -0.10 -3.57 1.74
CA ILE A 225 -1.07 -2.51 2.05
C ILE A 225 -1.52 -1.92 0.70
N ILE A 226 -2.79 -2.07 0.40
CA ILE A 226 -3.36 -1.77 -0.92
C ILE A 226 -4.39 -0.64 -0.78
N VAL A 227 -4.22 0.44 -1.52
CA VAL A 227 -5.28 1.44 -1.72
C VAL A 227 -5.95 1.14 -3.05
N THR A 228 -7.25 0.90 -3.04
CA THR A 228 -7.99 0.58 -4.27
C THR A 228 -9.46 1.00 -4.19
N HIS A 229 -10.07 1.17 -5.35
CA HIS A 229 -11.52 1.32 -5.53
C HIS A 229 -12.18 0.03 -6.06
N GLU A 230 -11.42 -1.03 -6.27
CA GLU A 230 -11.88 -2.34 -6.75
C GLU A 230 -12.44 -3.17 -5.59
N MET A 231 -13.72 -2.99 -5.25
CA MET A 231 -14.32 -3.63 -4.06
C MET A 231 -14.40 -5.15 -4.15
N ALA A 232 -14.64 -5.70 -5.35
CA ALA A 232 -14.63 -7.14 -5.57
C ALA A 232 -13.23 -7.73 -5.31
N PHE A 233 -12.19 -7.09 -5.83
CA PHE A 233 -10.81 -7.49 -5.58
C PHE A 233 -10.46 -7.37 -4.09
N ALA A 234 -10.82 -6.26 -3.43
CA ALA A 234 -10.61 -6.08 -2.01
C ALA A 234 -11.24 -7.21 -1.18
N ARG A 235 -12.47 -7.64 -1.54
CA ARG A 235 -13.15 -8.75 -0.88
C ARG A 235 -12.43 -10.08 -1.07
N ASP A 236 -11.94 -10.35 -2.29
CA ASP A 236 -11.36 -11.65 -2.65
C ASP A 236 -9.93 -11.85 -2.13
N VAL A 237 -9.16 -10.78 -1.93
CA VAL A 237 -7.71 -10.86 -1.71
C VAL A 237 -7.30 -10.41 -0.31
N SER A 238 -8.10 -9.57 0.34
CA SER A 238 -7.71 -8.98 1.62
C SER A 238 -8.04 -9.89 2.80
N ASP A 239 -7.14 -9.92 3.77
CA ASP A 239 -7.43 -10.47 5.10
C ASP A 239 -8.24 -9.48 5.94
N ARG A 240 -8.02 -8.18 5.69
CA ARG A 240 -8.70 -7.09 6.40
C ARG A 240 -8.87 -5.87 5.50
N VAL A 241 -10.02 -5.22 5.67
CA VAL A 241 -10.32 -3.93 5.03
C VAL A 241 -10.35 -2.84 6.10
N VAL A 242 -9.78 -1.69 5.78
CA VAL A 242 -9.72 -0.48 6.61
C VAL A 242 -10.44 0.64 5.86
N PHE A 243 -11.48 1.20 6.44
CA PHE A 243 -12.16 2.38 5.89
C PHE A 243 -11.60 3.65 6.54
N MET A 244 -11.05 4.53 5.70
CA MET A 244 -10.54 5.84 6.10
C MET A 244 -11.46 6.96 5.61
N ASP A 245 -11.74 7.91 6.51
CA ASP A 245 -12.46 9.14 6.17
C ASP A 245 -11.95 10.31 7.00
N GLU A 246 -11.85 11.49 6.39
CA GLU A 246 -11.40 12.74 7.01
C GLU A 246 -10.08 12.63 7.82
N GLY A 247 -9.16 11.79 7.36
CA GLY A 247 -7.85 11.62 7.99
C GLY A 247 -7.79 10.63 9.15
N SER A 248 -8.85 9.87 9.39
CA SER A 248 -8.94 8.90 10.48
C SER A 248 -9.38 7.53 9.98
N ILE A 249 -9.01 6.47 10.69
CA ILE A 249 -9.60 5.14 10.49
C ILE A 249 -10.94 5.12 11.21
N VAL A 250 -12.02 4.95 10.45
CA VAL A 250 -13.39 4.97 10.94
C VAL A 250 -13.87 3.57 11.30
N GLU A 251 -13.52 2.58 10.47
CA GLU A 251 -13.92 1.19 10.64
C GLU A 251 -12.88 0.26 10.03
N GLN A 252 -12.68 -0.91 10.61
CA GLN A 252 -11.85 -1.97 10.06
C GLN A 252 -12.42 -3.34 10.41
N GLY A 253 -12.24 -4.32 9.54
CA GLY A 253 -12.79 -5.65 9.76
C GLY A 253 -12.52 -6.61 8.62
N ALA A 254 -13.05 -7.83 8.75
CA ALA A 254 -13.02 -8.83 7.69
C ALA A 254 -13.73 -8.29 6.44
N PRO A 255 -13.21 -8.56 5.22
CA PRO A 255 -13.75 -8.04 3.97
C PRO A 255 -15.25 -8.32 3.79
N ASP A 256 -15.66 -9.56 4.01
CA ASP A 256 -17.07 -9.95 3.85
C ASP A 256 -18.02 -9.22 4.79
N VAL A 257 -17.55 -8.85 6.00
CA VAL A 257 -18.37 -8.11 6.97
C VAL A 257 -18.40 -6.63 6.61
N LEU A 258 -17.22 -6.00 6.46
CA LEU A 258 -17.13 -4.56 6.25
C LEU A 258 -17.71 -4.12 4.91
N LEU A 259 -17.51 -4.91 3.85
CA LEU A 259 -17.99 -4.55 2.50
C LEU A 259 -19.48 -4.84 2.27
N THR A 260 -20.11 -5.73 3.07
CA THR A 260 -21.53 -6.10 2.90
C THR A 260 -22.44 -5.55 3.99
N ASN A 261 -21.98 -5.54 5.24
CA ASN A 261 -22.77 -5.11 6.39
C ASN A 261 -21.94 -4.26 7.38
N PRO A 262 -21.43 -3.09 6.95
CA PRO A 262 -20.64 -2.21 7.81
C PRO A 262 -21.48 -1.68 8.98
N THR A 263 -20.84 -1.53 10.12
CA THR A 263 -21.48 -1.05 11.35
C THR A 263 -21.56 0.47 11.42
N HIS A 264 -20.55 1.15 10.85
CA HIS A 264 -20.47 2.60 10.90
C HIS A 264 -21.29 3.27 9.77
N GLU A 265 -22.04 4.31 10.08
CA GLU A 265 -22.90 5.01 9.12
C GLU A 265 -22.13 5.61 7.93
N ARG A 266 -20.94 6.18 8.20
CA ARG A 266 -20.07 6.76 7.15
C ARG A 266 -19.58 5.68 6.18
N THR A 267 -19.23 4.49 6.67
CA THR A 267 -18.83 3.35 5.84
C THR A 267 -19.98 2.92 4.94
N ARG A 268 -21.20 2.77 5.50
CA ARG A 268 -22.41 2.44 4.73
C ARG A 268 -22.71 3.44 3.62
N ALA A 269 -22.63 4.73 3.97
CA ALA A 269 -22.88 5.81 3.00
C ALA A 269 -21.84 5.84 1.87
N PHE A 270 -20.57 5.53 2.16
CA PHE A 270 -19.51 5.42 1.17
C PHE A 270 -19.74 4.23 0.24
N LEU A 271 -19.94 3.03 0.79
CA LEU A 271 -20.10 1.80 0.01
C LEU A 271 -21.33 1.84 -0.89
N ARG A 272 -22.46 2.40 -0.41
CA ARG A 272 -23.66 2.59 -1.24
C ARG A 272 -23.35 3.41 -2.50
N ARG A 273 -22.63 4.54 -2.36
CA ARG A 273 -22.25 5.38 -3.51
C ARG A 273 -21.31 4.66 -4.48
N VAL A 274 -20.42 3.81 -3.97
CA VAL A 274 -19.50 3.03 -4.81
C VAL A 274 -20.27 2.00 -5.62
N ILE A 275 -21.21 1.27 -5.01
CA ILE A 275 -22.06 0.26 -5.67
C ILE A 275 -22.91 0.92 -6.75
N GLU A 276 -23.65 1.98 -6.41
CA GLU A 276 -24.47 2.74 -7.36
C GLU A 276 -23.67 3.21 -8.59
N ARG A 277 -22.43 3.68 -8.37
CA ARG A 277 -21.57 4.13 -9.46
C ARG A 277 -21.11 2.98 -10.36
N THR A 278 -20.84 1.81 -9.80
CA THR A 278 -20.41 0.63 -10.55
C THR A 278 -21.58 0.08 -11.40
N GLU A 279 -22.80 0.07 -10.87
CA GLU A 279 -24.01 -0.34 -11.59
C GLU A 279 -24.28 0.56 -12.81
N ILE A 280 -24.23 1.89 -12.63
CA ILE A 280 -24.41 2.85 -13.72
C ILE A 280 -23.35 2.68 -14.82
N GLN A 281 -22.10 2.38 -14.45
CA GLN A 281 -21.02 2.15 -15.42
C GLN A 281 -21.24 0.86 -16.22
N SER A 282 -21.72 -0.20 -15.58
CA SER A 282 -22.03 -1.48 -16.25
C SER A 282 -23.21 -1.36 -17.21
N GLU A 283 -24.27 -0.64 -16.84
CA GLU A 283 -25.43 -0.38 -17.70
C GLU A 283 -25.06 0.47 -18.92
N THR A 284 -24.19 1.48 -18.75
CA THR A 284 -23.72 2.35 -19.85
C THR A 284 -22.78 1.62 -20.81
N ALA A 285 -22.04 0.63 -20.36
CA ALA A 285 -21.20 -0.22 -21.20
C ALA A 285 -22.07 -1.15 -22.07
N ASN A 286 -23.04 -1.85 -21.46
CA ASN A 286 -23.98 -2.73 -22.16
C ASN A 286 -24.90 -2.01 -23.16
N ALA A 287 -25.16 -0.71 -22.97
CA ALA A 287 -25.99 0.07 -23.89
C ALA A 287 -25.24 0.59 -25.14
N ARG A 288 -23.92 0.35 -25.22
CA ARG A 288 -23.05 0.77 -26.34
C ARG A 288 -22.61 -0.40 -27.23
N GLU A 289 -22.90 -1.63 -26.83
CA GLU A 289 -22.84 -2.85 -27.66
C GLU A 289 -24.17 -3.09 -28.40
#